data_b3f8bcb45fcdea39b857502ca6dd6cce
#
_entry.id   b3f8bcb45fcdea39b857502ca6dd6cce
#
_cell.length_a   1.000
_cell.length_b   1.000
_cell.length_c   1.000
_cell.angle_alpha   90.00
_cell.angle_beta   90.00
_cell.angle_gamma   90.00
#
_symmetry.space_group_name_H-M   'P 1'
#
loop_
_entity.id
_entity.type
_entity.pdbx_description
1 polymer ?
#
loop_
_entity_poly.entity_id
_entity_poly.type
_entity_poly.pdbx_seq_one_letter_code
_entity_poly.pdbx_strand_id
1 'polypeptide(L)'
;MMRTLVVVRSLKMGGMERVAVNLADAFHEAGYESHLVHFRKVKRPLRPEHSGVKVHHLPLQQRNRLTLVGYGLEVLARLLLNPLMGRALFLGLGVMGGVVFRHWLKRFEQEHGRVDRIVFRGIGTFELVWSFRDRRARYVLENIFHFNGASRRKALFARCLYHRRDLVAVSQGVADSLRKAQTLWKFRPRSLTVIPNPCPLRSIREAMLEANDAIPSEPYLLNVARLVPAKGHDLLLRAYARSGTSLPLVLVGDGQERDSLVALANELDIADKVIFAGNQYNPYPWMRHARLFVLSSRFEGMGIVLFEALACGTAVLSVDCPGGVREILKGELETSLVERSEEALADGITAALEGPKPEVREQWLDDFRPERVAQAFVAR
;
A
#
# COMPACT_ATOMS: atom_id res chain seq x y z
N MET A 1 17.28 -21.67 -11.61
CA MET A 1 16.05 -20.90 -11.37
C MET A 1 16.35 -19.81 -10.34
N MET A 2 16.04 -18.55 -10.61
CA MET A 2 16.25 -17.46 -9.65
C MET A 2 15.28 -17.61 -8.47
N ARG A 3 15.79 -17.34 -7.26
CA ARG A 3 15.00 -17.44 -6.03
C ARG A 3 14.77 -16.06 -5.43
N THR A 4 13.51 -15.75 -5.13
CA THR A 4 13.07 -14.47 -4.58
C THR A 4 12.49 -14.63 -3.18
N LEU A 5 12.69 -13.63 -2.34
CA LEU A 5 12.25 -13.60 -0.95
C LEU A 5 11.53 -12.28 -0.67
N VAL A 6 10.21 -12.30 -0.57
CA VAL A 6 9.42 -11.15 -0.15
C VAL A 6 9.27 -11.19 1.38
N VAL A 7 9.60 -10.10 2.05
CA VAL A 7 9.60 -10.01 3.51
C VAL A 7 8.64 -8.93 3.97
N VAL A 8 7.70 -9.30 4.84
CA VAL A 8 6.68 -8.41 5.39
C VAL A 8 6.53 -8.59 6.90
N ARG A 9 6.07 -7.57 7.59
CA ARG A 9 5.90 -7.64 9.05
C ARG A 9 4.84 -8.66 9.48
N SER A 10 3.71 -8.69 8.80
CA SER A 10 2.59 -9.61 9.06
C SER A 10 1.78 -9.80 7.79
N LEU A 11 0.91 -10.80 7.77
CA LEU A 11 -0.03 -11.05 6.68
C LEU A 11 -1.48 -10.74 7.12
N LYS A 12 -1.66 -9.64 7.89
CA LYS A 12 -3.01 -9.18 8.25
C LYS A 12 -3.72 -8.62 7.01
N MET A 13 -5.04 -8.52 7.08
CA MET A 13 -5.80 -7.83 6.03
C MET A 13 -5.42 -6.34 6.00
N GLY A 14 -4.87 -5.89 4.88
CA GLY A 14 -4.45 -4.52 4.62
C GLY A 14 -3.82 -4.37 3.25
N GLY A 15 -3.88 -3.16 2.67
CA GLY A 15 -3.40 -2.91 1.30
C GLY A 15 -1.92 -3.23 1.10
N MET A 16 -1.05 -2.85 2.03
CA MET A 16 0.38 -3.12 1.94
C MET A 16 0.71 -4.62 2.02
N GLU A 17 0.01 -5.35 2.89
CA GLU A 17 0.18 -6.79 3.04
C GLU A 17 -0.35 -7.54 1.82
N ARG A 18 -1.47 -7.10 1.24
CA ARG A 18 -2.00 -7.65 -0.01
C ARG A 18 -1.00 -7.47 -1.15
N VAL A 19 -0.41 -6.29 -1.29
CA VAL A 19 0.62 -6.05 -2.32
C VAL A 19 1.87 -6.89 -2.10
N ALA A 20 2.25 -7.20 -0.85
CA ALA A 20 3.37 -8.11 -0.60
C ALA A 20 3.05 -9.54 -1.07
N VAL A 21 1.82 -9.99 -0.86
CA VAL A 21 1.32 -11.27 -1.38
C VAL A 21 1.29 -11.24 -2.92
N ASN A 22 0.67 -10.24 -3.53
CA ASN A 22 0.61 -10.08 -4.98
C ASN A 22 2.01 -10.04 -5.64
N LEU A 23 3.00 -9.44 -4.98
CA LEU A 23 4.38 -9.45 -5.47
C LEU A 23 5.02 -10.85 -5.40
N ALA A 24 4.71 -11.62 -4.35
CA ALA A 24 5.20 -13.00 -4.26
C ALA A 24 4.55 -13.89 -5.34
N ASP A 25 3.26 -13.71 -5.61
CA ASP A 25 2.56 -14.37 -6.71
C ASP A 25 3.14 -13.93 -8.06
N ALA A 26 3.38 -12.64 -8.28
CA ALA A 26 3.99 -12.10 -9.49
C ALA A 26 5.39 -12.69 -9.77
N PHE A 27 6.20 -12.91 -8.75
CA PHE A 27 7.48 -13.60 -8.92
C PHE A 27 7.28 -15.05 -9.36
N HIS A 28 6.29 -15.73 -8.82
CA HIS A 28 5.98 -17.11 -9.22
C HIS A 28 5.48 -17.18 -10.66
N GLU A 29 4.55 -16.31 -11.05
CA GLU A 29 4.03 -16.19 -12.42
C GLU A 29 5.14 -15.89 -13.45
N ALA A 30 6.12 -15.07 -13.07
CA ALA A 30 7.31 -14.78 -13.89
C ALA A 30 8.33 -15.93 -13.92
N GLY A 31 8.03 -17.10 -13.35
CA GLY A 31 8.88 -18.29 -13.40
C GLY A 31 10.00 -18.32 -12.36
N TYR A 32 9.94 -17.50 -11.30
CA TYR A 32 10.92 -17.52 -10.21
C TYR A 32 10.47 -18.45 -9.07
N GLU A 33 11.40 -19.03 -8.34
CA GLU A 33 11.09 -19.70 -7.07
C GLU A 33 10.79 -18.63 -6.02
N SER A 34 9.50 -18.49 -5.64
CA SER A 34 9.02 -17.41 -4.81
C SER A 34 8.77 -17.84 -3.37
N HIS A 35 9.31 -17.06 -2.43
CA HIS A 35 9.13 -17.26 -1.00
C HIS A 35 8.60 -15.98 -0.35
N LEU A 36 7.63 -16.13 0.57
CA LEU A 36 7.04 -15.06 1.36
C LEU A 36 7.33 -15.27 2.84
N VAL A 37 7.99 -14.30 3.49
CA VAL A 37 8.36 -14.37 4.91
C VAL A 37 7.61 -13.32 5.71
N HIS A 38 7.01 -13.73 6.82
CA HIS A 38 6.38 -12.81 7.75
C HIS A 38 6.89 -12.99 9.19
N PHE A 39 6.95 -11.88 9.96
CA PHE A 39 7.48 -11.87 11.31
C PHE A 39 6.45 -12.07 12.41
N ARG A 40 5.16 -11.83 12.13
CA ARG A 40 4.07 -11.96 13.10
C ARG A 40 2.97 -12.84 12.56
N LYS A 41 2.52 -13.78 13.39
CA LYS A 41 1.28 -14.56 13.14
C LYS A 41 0.05 -13.68 13.32
N VAL A 42 -0.98 -13.95 12.55
CA VAL A 42 -2.32 -13.36 12.65
C VAL A 42 -3.36 -14.47 12.56
N LYS A 43 -4.56 -14.25 13.13
CA LYS A 43 -5.62 -15.28 13.17
C LYS A 43 -6.10 -15.69 11.77
N ARG A 44 -6.24 -14.70 10.86
CA ARG A 44 -6.68 -14.89 9.47
C ARG A 44 -5.66 -14.22 8.55
N PRO A 45 -4.59 -14.94 8.14
CA PRO A 45 -3.58 -14.37 7.26
C PRO A 45 -4.07 -14.31 5.82
N LEU A 46 -3.64 -13.27 5.10
CA LEU A 46 -3.66 -13.28 3.64
C LEU A 46 -2.78 -14.43 3.15
N ARG A 47 -3.22 -15.08 2.08
CA ARG A 47 -2.50 -16.19 1.46
C ARG A 47 -2.17 -15.85 0.02
N PRO A 48 -1.02 -16.32 -0.50
CA PRO A 48 -0.76 -16.33 -1.94
C PRO A 48 -1.85 -17.10 -2.68
N GLU A 49 -2.14 -16.69 -3.89
CA GLU A 49 -3.07 -17.38 -4.80
C GLU A 49 -2.42 -18.63 -5.39
N HIS A 50 -1.12 -18.52 -5.70
CA HIS A 50 -0.35 -19.64 -6.25
C HIS A 50 0.20 -20.55 -5.14
N SER A 51 -0.16 -21.83 -5.19
CA SER A 51 0.35 -22.85 -4.25
C SER A 51 1.87 -23.04 -4.34
N GLY A 52 2.50 -22.61 -5.44
CA GLY A 52 3.94 -22.63 -5.62
C GLY A 52 4.70 -21.59 -4.79
N VAL A 53 4.02 -20.57 -4.24
CA VAL A 53 4.62 -19.59 -3.34
C VAL A 53 4.75 -20.18 -1.93
N LYS A 54 5.98 -20.36 -1.45
CA LYS A 54 6.26 -20.96 -0.15
C LYS A 54 6.22 -19.89 0.96
N VAL A 55 5.31 -20.05 1.94
CA VAL A 55 5.13 -19.09 3.04
C VAL A 55 5.90 -19.54 4.28
N HIS A 56 6.72 -18.64 4.84
CA HIS A 56 7.55 -18.89 6.01
C HIS A 56 7.22 -17.93 7.15
N HIS A 57 7.15 -18.46 8.37
CA HIS A 57 7.02 -17.66 9.58
C HIS A 57 8.35 -17.58 10.32
N LEU A 58 8.90 -16.36 10.44
CA LEU A 58 10.05 -16.08 11.29
C LEU A 58 9.60 -15.27 12.51
N PRO A 59 9.49 -15.87 13.72
CA PRO A 59 9.08 -15.17 14.94
C PRO A 59 10.20 -14.28 15.47
N LEU A 60 10.53 -13.21 14.72
CA LEU A 60 11.71 -12.38 14.91
C LEU A 60 11.82 -11.82 16.33
N GLN A 61 10.73 -11.26 16.88
CA GLN A 61 10.74 -10.66 18.21
C GLN A 61 10.92 -11.71 19.31
N GLN A 62 10.33 -12.89 19.19
CA GLN A 62 10.52 -13.98 20.15
C GLN A 62 11.98 -14.45 20.15
N ARG A 63 12.56 -14.66 18.95
CA ARG A 63 13.96 -15.05 18.80
C ARG A 63 14.93 -14.01 19.36
N ASN A 64 14.62 -12.72 19.18
CA ASN A 64 15.43 -11.65 19.79
C ASN A 64 15.45 -11.75 21.30
N ARG A 65 14.31 -11.99 21.95
CA ARG A 65 14.17 -12.10 23.42
C ARG A 65 14.84 -13.34 24.00
N LEU A 66 15.03 -14.38 23.21
CA LEU A 66 15.76 -15.58 23.66
C LEU A 66 17.26 -15.34 23.80
N THR A 67 17.78 -14.22 23.30
CA THR A 67 19.17 -13.82 23.51
C THR A 67 19.25 -12.78 24.63
N LEU A 68 20.18 -12.94 25.59
CA LEU A 68 20.40 -11.98 26.67
C LEU A 68 20.64 -10.56 26.13
N VAL A 69 21.44 -10.44 25.07
CA VAL A 69 21.73 -9.16 24.41
C VAL A 69 20.47 -8.56 23.77
N GLY A 70 19.66 -9.36 23.10
CA GLY A 70 18.43 -8.89 22.44
C GLY A 70 17.39 -8.43 23.45
N TYR A 71 17.24 -9.15 24.55
CA TYR A 71 16.36 -8.75 25.65
C TYR A 71 16.87 -7.46 26.34
N GLY A 72 18.17 -7.38 26.64
CA GLY A 72 18.78 -6.18 27.22
C GLY A 72 18.62 -4.95 26.34
N LEU A 73 18.82 -5.07 25.02
CA LEU A 73 18.61 -3.97 24.07
C LEU A 73 17.13 -3.57 23.95
N GLU A 74 16.18 -4.51 24.06
CA GLU A 74 14.76 -4.19 24.10
C GLU A 74 14.41 -3.39 25.36
N VAL A 75 14.89 -3.83 26.53
CA VAL A 75 14.68 -3.13 27.81
C VAL A 75 15.29 -1.73 27.78
N LEU A 76 16.54 -1.61 27.35
CA LEU A 76 17.23 -0.32 27.18
C LEU A 76 16.45 0.62 26.24
N ALA A 77 16.01 0.11 25.11
CA ALA A 77 15.24 0.90 24.14
C ALA A 77 13.88 1.33 24.70
N ARG A 78 13.22 0.50 25.52
CA ARG A 78 11.95 0.85 26.17
C ARG A 78 12.12 1.89 27.26
N LEU A 79 13.12 1.71 28.14
CA LEU A 79 13.28 2.53 29.34
C LEU A 79 14.01 3.86 29.07
N LEU A 80 14.96 3.89 28.14
CA LEU A 80 15.78 5.07 27.87
C LEU A 80 15.49 5.69 26.50
N LEU A 81 15.60 4.92 25.43
CA LEU A 81 15.52 5.50 24.08
C LEU A 81 14.11 5.97 23.70
N ASN A 82 13.09 5.19 24.06
CA ASN A 82 11.72 5.52 23.67
C ASN A 82 11.16 6.74 24.42
N PRO A 83 11.35 6.91 25.74
CA PRO A 83 10.98 8.14 26.45
C PRO A 83 11.71 9.38 25.94
N LEU A 84 13.04 9.29 25.73
CA LEU A 84 13.87 10.41 25.29
C LEU A 84 13.63 10.84 23.85
N MET A 85 13.40 9.89 22.95
CA MET A 85 13.37 10.14 21.50
C MET A 85 12.02 9.86 20.85
N GLY A 86 11.04 9.30 21.55
CA GLY A 86 9.76 8.85 21.02
C GLY A 86 9.91 7.91 19.82
N ARG A 87 9.15 6.84 19.74
CA ARG A 87 9.20 5.85 18.63
C ARG A 87 10.59 5.28 18.33
N ALA A 88 11.53 5.33 19.29
CA ALA A 88 12.92 4.88 19.11
C ALA A 88 13.12 3.38 19.44
N LEU A 89 12.07 2.69 19.86
CA LEU A 89 12.12 1.27 20.22
C LEU A 89 12.73 0.39 19.09
N PHE A 90 12.50 0.78 17.83
CA PHE A 90 13.05 0.06 16.68
C PHE A 90 14.59 0.08 16.65
N LEU A 91 15.25 1.09 17.24
CA LEU A 91 16.71 1.17 17.24
C LEU A 91 17.33 -0.04 17.95
N GLY A 92 16.83 -0.38 19.15
CA GLY A 92 17.29 -1.56 19.87
C GLY A 92 16.82 -2.87 19.23
N LEU A 93 15.52 -2.98 18.97
CA LEU A 93 14.93 -4.20 18.38
C LEU A 93 15.53 -4.56 17.03
N GLY A 94 15.77 -3.58 16.17
CA GLY A 94 16.24 -3.82 14.80
C GLY A 94 17.74 -4.11 14.70
N VAL A 95 18.54 -3.81 15.75
CA VAL A 95 19.95 -4.26 15.81
C VAL A 95 19.98 -5.78 15.83
N MET A 96 19.37 -6.39 16.83
CA MET A 96 19.33 -7.86 16.95
C MET A 96 18.44 -8.51 15.90
N GLY A 97 17.35 -7.85 15.50
CA GLY A 97 16.50 -8.33 14.43
C GLY A 97 17.25 -8.55 13.12
N GLY A 98 18.16 -7.65 12.77
CA GLY A 98 19.01 -7.82 11.60
C GLY A 98 20.01 -8.96 11.74
N VAL A 99 20.56 -9.22 12.94
CA VAL A 99 21.44 -10.37 13.21
C VAL A 99 20.66 -11.67 13.12
N VAL A 100 19.49 -11.75 13.77
CA VAL A 100 18.62 -12.93 13.73
C VAL A 100 18.14 -13.24 12.31
N PHE A 101 17.77 -12.20 11.55
CA PHE A 101 17.36 -12.37 10.16
C PHE A 101 18.52 -12.89 9.30
N ARG A 102 19.74 -12.36 9.47
CA ARG A 102 20.92 -12.85 8.75
C ARG A 102 21.22 -14.32 9.05
N HIS A 103 21.12 -14.73 10.31
CA HIS A 103 21.35 -16.10 10.71
C HIS A 103 20.29 -17.05 10.15
N TRP A 104 19.02 -16.63 10.20
CA TRP A 104 17.92 -17.34 9.60
C TRP A 104 18.11 -17.48 8.08
N LEU A 105 18.50 -16.40 7.39
CA LEU A 105 18.72 -16.40 5.94
C LEU A 105 19.84 -17.39 5.55
N LYS A 106 20.93 -17.44 6.31
CA LYS A 106 22.01 -18.42 6.06
C LYS A 106 21.50 -19.86 6.13
N ARG A 107 20.71 -20.20 7.15
CA ARG A 107 20.09 -21.53 7.28
C ARG A 107 19.12 -21.81 6.16
N PHE A 108 18.28 -20.84 5.85
CA PHE A 108 17.36 -20.92 4.74
C PHE A 108 18.08 -21.21 3.41
N GLU A 109 19.20 -20.52 3.16
CA GLU A 109 19.99 -20.74 1.95
C GLU A 109 20.71 -22.08 1.93
N GLN A 110 21.05 -22.65 3.08
CA GLN A 110 21.59 -24.04 3.17
C GLN A 110 20.54 -25.08 2.80
N GLU A 111 19.28 -24.87 3.18
CA GLU A 111 18.18 -25.81 2.95
C GLU A 111 17.55 -25.66 1.55
N HIS A 112 17.45 -24.44 1.05
CA HIS A 112 16.70 -24.14 -0.18
C HIS A 112 17.59 -23.63 -1.32
N GLY A 113 18.89 -23.36 -1.05
CA GLY A 113 19.80 -22.73 -1.99
C GLY A 113 19.76 -21.20 -1.94
N ARG A 114 20.72 -20.57 -2.61
CA ARG A 114 20.95 -19.12 -2.57
C ARG A 114 19.71 -18.32 -3.00
N VAL A 115 19.39 -17.26 -2.25
CA VAL A 115 18.40 -16.25 -2.61
C VAL A 115 19.05 -15.18 -3.48
N ASP A 116 18.47 -14.89 -4.64
CA ASP A 116 19.00 -13.91 -5.61
C ASP A 116 18.44 -12.51 -5.36
N ARG A 117 17.19 -12.38 -4.87
CA ARG A 117 16.57 -11.11 -4.57
C ARG A 117 15.78 -11.18 -3.26
N ILE A 118 15.97 -10.17 -2.40
CA ILE A 118 15.22 -10.00 -1.14
C ILE A 118 14.47 -8.67 -1.22
N VAL A 119 13.15 -8.69 -1.05
CA VAL A 119 12.30 -7.50 -1.13
C VAL A 119 11.63 -7.28 0.22
N PHE A 120 12.04 -6.23 0.93
CA PHE A 120 11.38 -5.80 2.17
C PHE A 120 10.26 -4.84 1.86
N ARG A 121 9.04 -5.17 2.32
CA ARG A 121 7.85 -4.33 2.11
C ARG A 121 7.45 -3.60 3.40
N GLY A 122 7.31 -2.28 3.27
CA GLY A 122 6.84 -1.38 4.32
C GLY A 122 7.85 -1.06 5.42
N ILE A 123 7.83 0.19 5.90
CA ILE A 123 8.76 0.73 6.90
C ILE A 123 8.77 -0.13 8.17
N GLY A 124 7.61 -0.59 8.66
CA GLY A 124 7.54 -1.42 9.85
C GLY A 124 8.27 -2.77 9.75
N THR A 125 8.60 -3.21 8.54
CA THR A 125 9.45 -4.38 8.29
C THR A 125 10.93 -4.00 8.37
N PHE A 126 11.34 -2.88 7.74
CA PHE A 126 12.75 -2.43 7.80
C PHE A 126 13.18 -2.07 9.21
N GLU A 127 12.32 -1.42 9.99
CA GLU A 127 12.57 -1.06 11.38
C GLU A 127 13.00 -2.27 12.21
N LEU A 128 12.39 -3.42 11.97
CA LEU A 128 12.69 -4.64 12.72
C LEU A 128 14.02 -5.30 12.34
N VAL A 129 14.60 -4.92 11.21
CA VAL A 129 15.85 -5.50 10.67
C VAL A 129 16.82 -4.45 10.15
N TRP A 130 16.78 -3.22 10.70
CA TRP A 130 17.53 -2.10 10.12
C TRP A 130 19.06 -2.30 10.12
N SER A 131 19.60 -3.15 10.98
CA SER A 131 21.03 -3.49 10.99
C SER A 131 21.42 -4.50 9.89
N PHE A 132 20.45 -5.17 9.27
CA PHE A 132 20.70 -6.09 8.15
C PHE A 132 21.13 -5.30 6.91
N ARG A 133 22.23 -5.73 6.30
CA ARG A 133 22.80 -5.15 5.07
C ARG A 133 23.14 -6.28 4.09
N ASP A 134 22.56 -6.22 2.90
CA ASP A 134 22.82 -7.15 1.81
C ASP A 134 22.58 -6.43 0.48
N ARG A 135 23.43 -6.65 -0.52
CA ARG A 135 23.30 -6.02 -1.85
C ARG A 135 22.12 -6.56 -2.65
N ARG A 136 21.61 -7.73 -2.30
CA ARG A 136 20.43 -8.34 -2.90
C ARG A 136 19.13 -7.76 -2.38
N ALA A 137 19.20 -7.01 -1.28
CA ALA A 137 18.01 -6.46 -0.62
C ALA A 137 17.52 -5.17 -1.32
N ARG A 138 16.21 -5.11 -1.53
CA ARG A 138 15.45 -3.93 -1.96
C ARG A 138 14.48 -3.54 -0.86
N TYR A 139 14.39 -2.25 -0.56
CA TYR A 139 13.56 -1.73 0.51
C TYR A 139 12.48 -0.84 -0.11
N VAL A 140 11.23 -1.33 -0.10
CA VAL A 140 10.13 -0.70 -0.82
C VAL A 140 9.42 0.33 0.06
N LEU A 141 9.31 1.54 -0.46
CA LEU A 141 8.65 2.70 0.15
C LEU A 141 7.25 2.83 -0.44
N GLU A 142 6.24 2.68 0.43
CA GLU A 142 4.83 2.60 0.07
C GLU A 142 4.08 3.93 0.19
N ASN A 143 4.64 4.90 0.90
CA ASN A 143 3.96 6.14 1.25
C ASN A 143 4.86 7.35 1.07
N ILE A 144 4.23 8.49 0.89
CA ILE A 144 4.89 9.79 0.85
C ILE A 144 5.50 10.11 2.22
N PHE A 145 6.64 10.78 2.19
CA PHE A 145 7.27 11.32 3.38
C PHE A 145 6.62 12.65 3.78
N HIS A 146 6.10 12.71 5.00
CA HIS A 146 5.55 13.95 5.57
C HIS A 146 6.63 14.74 6.29
N PHE A 147 6.75 16.02 5.92
CA PHE A 147 7.78 16.91 6.44
C PHE A 147 7.21 17.82 7.53
N ASN A 148 7.48 17.51 8.78
CA ASN A 148 7.20 18.40 9.92
C ASN A 148 8.53 18.96 10.45
N GLY A 149 9.28 19.66 9.57
CA GLY A 149 10.54 20.30 9.90
C GLY A 149 11.78 19.39 9.96
N ALA A 150 12.95 20.00 9.98
CA ALA A 150 14.23 19.34 10.22
C ALA A 150 14.34 18.94 11.70
N SER A 151 14.72 17.70 11.96
CA SER A 151 14.94 17.19 13.32
C SER A 151 16.13 16.25 13.33
N ARG A 152 17.05 16.45 14.28
CA ARG A 152 18.21 15.54 14.49
C ARG A 152 17.76 14.10 14.67
N ARG A 153 16.66 13.86 15.38
CA ARG A 153 16.05 12.54 15.56
C ARG A 153 15.60 11.92 14.24
N LYS A 154 14.86 12.67 13.42
CA LYS A 154 14.42 12.19 12.09
C LYS A 154 15.60 11.91 11.17
N ALA A 155 16.64 12.74 11.22
CA ALA A 155 17.87 12.51 10.47
C ALA A 155 18.59 11.22 10.91
N LEU A 156 18.68 10.94 12.22
CA LEU A 156 19.22 9.69 12.72
C LEU A 156 18.41 8.49 12.25
N PHE A 157 17.08 8.54 12.37
CA PHE A 157 16.20 7.45 11.95
C PHE A 157 16.29 7.21 10.43
N ALA A 158 16.29 8.28 9.64
CA ALA A 158 16.44 8.17 8.19
C ALA A 158 17.81 7.56 7.81
N ARG A 159 18.88 7.91 8.51
CA ARG A 159 20.20 7.29 8.30
C ARG A 159 20.21 5.80 8.64
N CYS A 160 19.58 5.38 9.72
CA CYS A 160 19.46 3.96 10.07
C CYS A 160 18.66 3.19 9.01
N LEU A 161 17.55 3.75 8.52
CA LEU A 161 16.60 3.05 7.67
C LEU A 161 16.95 3.12 6.17
N TYR A 162 17.54 4.22 5.70
CA TYR A 162 17.65 4.49 4.25
C TYR A 162 19.09 4.70 3.74
N HIS A 163 20.05 5.07 4.61
CA HIS A 163 21.40 5.37 4.18
C HIS A 163 22.12 4.13 3.63
N ARG A 164 22.74 4.28 2.45
CA ARG A 164 23.47 3.20 1.72
C ARG A 164 22.63 1.95 1.45
N ARG A 165 21.32 2.13 1.23
CA ARG A 165 20.40 1.04 0.82
C ARG A 165 19.92 1.24 -0.61
N ASP A 166 19.52 0.14 -1.24
CA ASP A 166 18.79 0.19 -2.51
C ASP A 166 17.31 0.32 -2.20
N LEU A 167 16.79 1.51 -2.47
CA LEU A 167 15.41 1.86 -2.21
C LEU A 167 14.59 1.74 -3.49
N VAL A 168 13.37 1.27 -3.33
CA VAL A 168 12.36 1.23 -4.38
C VAL A 168 11.19 2.09 -3.92
N ALA A 169 10.83 3.10 -4.70
CA ALA A 169 9.61 3.85 -4.51
C ALA A 169 8.50 3.25 -5.38
N VAL A 170 7.28 3.15 -4.86
CA VAL A 170 6.14 2.61 -5.61
C VAL A 170 5.60 3.57 -6.66
N SER A 171 6.02 4.84 -6.61
CA SER A 171 5.64 5.89 -7.56
C SER A 171 6.70 6.98 -7.63
N GLN A 172 6.65 7.79 -8.69
CA GLN A 172 7.52 8.95 -8.83
C GLN A 172 7.26 9.97 -7.70
N GLY A 173 5.99 10.16 -7.32
CA GLY A 173 5.65 11.05 -6.20
C GLY A 173 6.25 10.59 -4.86
N VAL A 174 6.31 9.29 -4.59
CA VAL A 174 7.03 8.75 -3.41
C VAL A 174 8.53 8.97 -3.56
N ALA A 175 9.11 8.77 -4.74
CA ALA A 175 10.53 9.02 -5.01
C ALA A 175 10.90 10.49 -4.79
N ASP A 176 10.08 11.43 -5.27
CA ASP A 176 10.30 12.86 -5.12
C ASP A 176 10.19 13.32 -3.66
N SER A 177 9.23 12.75 -2.92
CA SER A 177 9.13 12.99 -1.48
C SER A 177 10.37 12.48 -0.73
N LEU A 178 10.93 11.34 -1.14
CA LEU A 178 12.19 10.83 -0.58
C LEU A 178 13.37 11.74 -0.90
N ARG A 179 13.48 12.26 -2.13
CA ARG A 179 14.55 13.21 -2.52
C ARG A 179 14.52 14.47 -1.65
N LYS A 180 13.31 15.00 -1.39
CA LYS A 180 13.14 16.12 -0.43
C LYS A 180 13.60 15.72 0.98
N ALA A 181 13.25 14.51 1.43
CA ALA A 181 13.69 13.95 2.73
C ALA A 181 15.22 13.81 2.81
N GLN A 182 15.88 13.40 1.73
CA GLN A 182 17.34 13.27 1.66
C GLN A 182 18.05 14.57 1.97
N THR A 183 17.59 15.66 1.36
CA THR A 183 18.13 17.00 1.60
C THR A 183 17.93 17.45 3.03
N LEU A 184 16.71 17.27 3.55
CA LEU A 184 16.32 17.73 4.88
C LEU A 184 16.99 16.95 6.02
N TRP A 185 17.09 15.61 5.88
CA TRP A 185 17.58 14.71 6.92
C TRP A 185 18.99 14.16 6.66
N LYS A 186 19.67 14.67 5.62
CA LYS A 186 21.07 14.41 5.28
C LYS A 186 21.46 12.94 5.27
N PHE A 187 20.74 12.12 4.49
CA PHE A 187 21.09 10.74 4.21
C PHE A 187 21.24 10.52 2.69
N ARG A 188 21.94 9.46 2.28
CA ARG A 188 22.15 9.11 0.87
C ARG A 188 21.88 7.62 0.71
N PRO A 189 20.84 7.19 -0.01
CA PRO A 189 20.67 5.81 -0.42
C PRO A 189 21.75 5.42 -1.43
N ARG A 190 21.97 4.13 -1.64
CA ARG A 190 22.88 3.62 -2.68
C ARG A 190 22.23 3.78 -4.05
N SER A 191 20.96 3.43 -4.16
CA SER A 191 20.13 3.65 -5.34
C SER A 191 18.70 4.01 -4.93
N LEU A 192 17.99 4.67 -5.83
CA LEU A 192 16.56 4.89 -5.76
C LEU A 192 15.98 4.59 -7.14
N THR A 193 15.10 3.62 -7.21
CA THR A 193 14.38 3.23 -8.42
C THR A 193 12.88 3.36 -8.17
N VAL A 194 12.12 3.59 -9.25
CA VAL A 194 10.65 3.55 -9.20
C VAL A 194 10.21 2.22 -9.81
N ILE A 195 9.48 1.42 -9.04
CA ILE A 195 8.86 0.18 -9.50
C ILE A 195 7.44 0.17 -8.92
N PRO A 196 6.41 0.16 -9.75
CA PRO A 196 5.03 0.18 -9.30
C PRO A 196 4.65 -1.10 -8.56
N ASN A 197 3.49 -1.07 -7.91
CA ASN A 197 2.90 -2.27 -7.33
C ASN A 197 2.28 -3.14 -8.44
N PRO A 198 2.38 -4.47 -8.34
CA PRO A 198 1.71 -5.35 -9.30
C PRO A 198 0.20 -5.31 -9.12
N CYS A 199 -0.52 -5.30 -10.24
CA CYS A 199 -1.97 -5.45 -10.29
C CYS A 199 -2.30 -6.89 -10.75
N PRO A 200 -2.88 -7.74 -9.90
CA PRO A 200 -3.23 -9.11 -10.25
C PRO A 200 -4.52 -9.12 -11.08
N LEU A 201 -4.45 -8.71 -12.35
CA LEU A 201 -5.60 -8.51 -13.23
C LEU A 201 -6.50 -9.73 -13.32
N ARG A 202 -5.90 -10.93 -13.45
CA ARG A 202 -6.64 -12.19 -13.55
C ARG A 202 -7.49 -12.42 -12.31
N SER A 203 -6.87 -12.35 -11.14
CA SER A 203 -7.55 -12.60 -9.87
C SER A 203 -8.64 -11.57 -9.57
N ILE A 204 -8.40 -10.30 -9.91
CA ILE A 204 -9.43 -9.25 -9.79
C ILE A 204 -10.62 -9.58 -10.68
N ARG A 205 -10.37 -9.99 -11.94
CA ARG A 205 -11.43 -10.35 -12.90
C ARG A 205 -12.21 -11.59 -12.51
N GLU A 206 -11.57 -12.56 -11.89
CA GLU A 206 -12.24 -13.74 -11.34
C GLU A 206 -13.07 -13.35 -10.09
N ALA A 207 -12.46 -12.64 -9.13
CA ALA A 207 -13.10 -12.27 -7.89
C ALA A 207 -14.24 -11.24 -8.03
N MET A 208 -14.23 -10.39 -9.08
CA MET A 208 -15.31 -9.44 -9.32
C MET A 208 -16.63 -10.11 -9.78
N LEU A 209 -16.61 -11.41 -10.11
CA LEU A 209 -17.78 -12.19 -10.51
C LEU A 209 -18.49 -12.84 -9.33
N GLU A 210 -17.91 -12.79 -8.13
CA GLU A 210 -18.53 -13.36 -6.94
C GLU A 210 -19.84 -12.64 -6.63
N ALA A 211 -20.91 -13.42 -6.37
CA ALA A 211 -22.20 -12.88 -5.97
C ALA A 211 -22.12 -12.22 -4.60
N ASN A 212 -22.81 -11.09 -4.44
CA ASN A 212 -22.90 -10.40 -3.16
C ASN A 212 -24.23 -9.62 -3.09
N ASP A 213 -25.18 -10.16 -2.34
CA ASP A 213 -26.55 -9.61 -2.22
C ASP A 213 -26.62 -8.27 -1.48
N ALA A 214 -25.50 -7.85 -0.83
CA ALA A 214 -25.44 -6.54 -0.18
C ALA A 214 -25.19 -5.37 -1.14
N ILE A 215 -24.85 -5.67 -2.41
CA ILE A 215 -24.60 -4.64 -3.42
C ILE A 215 -25.91 -4.06 -3.90
N PRO A 216 -26.08 -2.71 -3.95
CA PRO A 216 -27.27 -2.09 -4.51
C PRO A 216 -27.53 -2.55 -5.97
N SER A 217 -28.80 -2.79 -6.30
CA SER A 217 -29.22 -3.10 -7.68
C SER A 217 -29.18 -1.87 -8.58
N GLU A 218 -29.38 -0.69 -8.01
CA GLU A 218 -29.32 0.58 -8.69
C GLU A 218 -27.87 1.04 -8.91
N PRO A 219 -27.58 1.82 -9.96
CA PRO A 219 -26.28 2.44 -10.16
C PRO A 219 -25.86 3.32 -8.95
N TYR A 220 -24.58 3.32 -8.60
CA TYR A 220 -24.07 4.08 -7.46
C TYR A 220 -22.65 4.60 -7.70
N LEU A 221 -22.27 5.63 -6.91
CA LEU A 221 -20.90 6.07 -6.78
C LEU A 221 -20.21 5.21 -5.70
N LEU A 222 -18.94 4.90 -5.89
CA LEU A 222 -18.19 4.05 -4.98
C LEU A 222 -16.90 4.71 -4.51
N ASN A 223 -16.60 4.60 -3.23
CA ASN A 223 -15.26 4.75 -2.70
C ASN A 223 -14.88 3.50 -1.90
N VAL A 224 -13.65 3.00 -2.08
CA VAL A 224 -13.12 1.86 -1.34
C VAL A 224 -11.84 2.29 -0.63
N ALA A 225 -11.94 2.58 0.65
CA ALA A 225 -10.79 3.01 1.44
C ALA A 225 -11.03 2.86 2.94
N ARG A 226 -9.95 2.86 3.75
CA ARG A 226 -10.09 2.98 5.20
C ARG A 226 -10.64 4.35 5.57
N LEU A 227 -11.58 4.42 6.49
CA LEU A 227 -12.15 5.69 6.99
C LEU A 227 -11.17 6.39 7.93
N VAL A 228 -10.15 7.03 7.34
CA VAL A 228 -9.09 7.78 8.04
C VAL A 228 -8.83 9.11 7.34
N PRO A 229 -8.30 10.15 8.04
CA PRO A 229 -8.12 11.51 7.49
C PRO A 229 -7.38 11.57 6.15
N ALA A 230 -6.42 10.65 5.96
CA ALA A 230 -5.62 10.58 4.73
C ALA A 230 -6.46 10.32 3.48
N LYS A 231 -7.64 9.72 3.61
CA LYS A 231 -8.50 9.33 2.48
C LYS A 231 -9.53 10.38 2.07
N GLY A 232 -9.68 11.47 2.87
CA GLY A 232 -10.42 12.66 2.48
C GLY A 232 -11.92 12.42 2.23
N HIS A 233 -12.55 11.53 3.00
CA HIS A 233 -13.97 11.25 2.86
C HIS A 233 -14.85 12.47 3.19
N ASP A 234 -14.36 13.38 4.04
CA ASP A 234 -14.98 14.67 4.31
C ASP A 234 -15.13 15.52 3.03
N LEU A 235 -14.08 15.59 2.22
CA LEU A 235 -14.12 16.23 0.90
C LEU A 235 -15.11 15.52 -0.04
N LEU A 236 -15.10 14.19 -0.03
CA LEU A 236 -15.99 13.40 -0.87
C LEU A 236 -17.47 13.66 -0.54
N LEU A 237 -17.84 13.65 0.73
CA LEU A 237 -19.22 13.89 1.16
C LEU A 237 -19.71 15.30 0.78
N ARG A 238 -18.87 16.32 0.96
CA ARG A 238 -19.20 17.71 0.56
C ARG A 238 -19.35 17.83 -0.96
N ALA A 239 -18.42 17.30 -1.72
CA ALA A 239 -18.48 17.30 -3.18
C ALA A 239 -19.70 16.49 -3.70
N TYR A 240 -20.02 15.36 -3.07
CA TYR A 240 -21.19 14.57 -3.38
C TYR A 240 -22.48 15.35 -3.14
N ALA A 241 -22.63 15.99 -1.97
CA ALA A 241 -23.78 16.84 -1.69
C ALA A 241 -23.94 17.98 -2.73
N ARG A 242 -22.83 18.65 -3.05
CA ARG A 242 -22.77 19.74 -4.03
C ARG A 242 -23.12 19.31 -5.46
N SER A 243 -22.74 18.08 -5.87
CA SER A 243 -23.04 17.56 -7.21
C SER A 243 -24.51 17.36 -7.47
N GLY A 244 -25.34 17.32 -6.43
CA GLY A 244 -26.80 17.15 -6.56
C GLY A 244 -27.25 15.82 -7.18
N THR A 245 -26.34 14.86 -7.39
CA THR A 245 -26.68 13.58 -8.00
C THR A 245 -27.71 12.80 -7.19
N SER A 246 -28.60 12.10 -7.87
CA SER A 246 -29.60 11.22 -7.25
C SER A 246 -29.03 9.82 -6.93
N LEU A 247 -27.90 9.45 -7.53
CA LEU A 247 -27.29 8.14 -7.32
C LEU A 247 -26.73 8.02 -5.89
N PRO A 248 -26.92 6.89 -5.19
CA PRO A 248 -26.36 6.70 -3.86
C PRO A 248 -24.82 6.67 -3.89
N LEU A 249 -24.20 7.10 -2.79
CA LEU A 249 -22.78 6.99 -2.55
C LEU A 249 -22.50 5.81 -1.61
N VAL A 250 -21.75 4.82 -2.08
CA VAL A 250 -21.33 3.66 -1.28
C VAL A 250 -19.90 3.84 -0.80
N LEU A 251 -19.69 3.74 0.51
CA LEU A 251 -18.38 3.78 1.16
C LEU A 251 -18.03 2.38 1.68
N VAL A 252 -17.11 1.70 0.99
CA VAL A 252 -16.59 0.39 1.39
C VAL A 252 -15.31 0.58 2.19
N GLY A 253 -15.34 0.17 3.45
CA GLY A 253 -14.24 0.27 4.39
C GLY A 253 -14.70 0.65 5.78
N ASP A 254 -13.76 0.70 6.71
CA ASP A 254 -14.02 1.09 8.10
C ASP A 254 -12.82 1.86 8.66
N GLY A 255 -13.01 2.57 9.77
CA GLY A 255 -11.96 3.35 10.41
C GLY A 255 -12.45 4.33 11.44
N GLN A 256 -11.51 5.02 12.05
CA GLN A 256 -11.76 5.93 13.17
C GLN A 256 -12.66 7.15 12.83
N GLU A 257 -12.83 7.49 11.55
CA GLU A 257 -13.65 8.62 11.11
C GLU A 257 -15.11 8.23 10.83
N ARG A 258 -15.49 6.96 10.98
CA ARG A 258 -16.85 6.50 10.65
C ARG A 258 -17.93 7.35 11.27
N ASP A 259 -17.87 7.57 12.58
CA ASP A 259 -18.91 8.30 13.30
C ASP A 259 -18.94 9.79 12.91
N SER A 260 -17.79 10.41 12.71
CA SER A 260 -17.71 11.80 12.24
C SER A 260 -18.22 11.97 10.81
N LEU A 261 -18.00 10.98 9.93
CA LEU A 261 -18.53 11.00 8.57
C LEU A 261 -20.03 10.78 8.52
N VAL A 262 -20.59 9.95 9.40
CA VAL A 262 -22.07 9.81 9.57
C VAL A 262 -22.65 11.13 10.04
N ALA A 263 -22.04 11.79 11.02
CA ALA A 263 -22.49 13.11 11.49
C ALA A 263 -22.44 14.15 10.35
N LEU A 264 -21.37 14.17 9.55
CA LEU A 264 -21.24 15.07 8.41
C LEU A 264 -22.29 14.79 7.32
N ALA A 265 -22.61 13.51 7.06
CA ALA A 265 -23.67 13.18 6.09
C ALA A 265 -25.05 13.70 6.54
N ASN A 266 -25.35 13.67 7.85
CA ASN A 266 -26.56 14.29 8.41
C ASN A 266 -26.52 15.82 8.29
N GLU A 267 -25.39 16.47 8.61
CA GLU A 267 -25.21 17.92 8.48
C GLU A 267 -25.44 18.40 7.03
N LEU A 268 -25.05 17.58 6.04
CA LEU A 268 -25.19 17.88 4.62
C LEU A 268 -26.54 17.45 4.02
N ASP A 269 -27.45 16.90 4.82
CA ASP A 269 -28.78 16.39 4.40
C ASP A 269 -28.70 15.31 3.27
N ILE A 270 -27.70 14.42 3.37
CA ILE A 270 -27.44 13.33 2.43
C ILE A 270 -27.37 11.94 3.09
N ALA A 271 -27.72 11.83 4.37
CA ALA A 271 -27.54 10.60 5.14
C ALA A 271 -28.33 9.41 4.57
N ASP A 272 -29.49 9.67 3.98
CA ASP A 272 -30.35 8.69 3.31
C ASP A 272 -29.75 8.15 2.00
N LYS A 273 -28.82 8.88 1.40
CA LYS A 273 -28.14 8.53 0.14
C LYS A 273 -26.74 7.96 0.32
N VAL A 274 -26.20 7.96 1.54
CA VAL A 274 -24.83 7.46 1.82
C VAL A 274 -24.87 6.12 2.52
N ILE A 275 -24.34 5.09 1.87
CA ILE A 275 -24.31 3.71 2.36
C ILE A 275 -22.91 3.39 2.90
N PHE A 276 -22.77 3.20 4.20
CA PHE A 276 -21.55 2.74 4.86
C PHE A 276 -21.52 1.21 4.87
N ALA A 277 -20.95 0.58 3.84
CA ALA A 277 -20.95 -0.87 3.64
C ALA A 277 -19.97 -1.63 4.56
N GLY A 278 -19.16 -0.92 5.36
CA GLY A 278 -18.16 -1.55 6.22
C GLY A 278 -17.01 -2.21 5.46
N ASN A 279 -16.17 -2.96 6.17
CA ASN A 279 -15.06 -3.69 5.56
C ASN A 279 -15.58 -4.88 4.74
N GLN A 280 -15.22 -4.92 3.46
CA GLN A 280 -15.49 -6.04 2.58
C GLN A 280 -14.20 -6.85 2.34
N TYR A 281 -14.30 -8.18 2.41
CA TYR A 281 -13.17 -9.07 2.10
C TYR A 281 -12.81 -9.00 0.62
N ASN A 282 -13.84 -9.04 -0.22
CA ASN A 282 -13.75 -8.87 -1.66
C ASN A 282 -14.48 -7.58 -2.09
N PRO A 283 -13.77 -6.48 -2.39
CA PRO A 283 -14.39 -5.25 -2.86
C PRO A 283 -14.68 -5.22 -4.35
N TYR A 284 -14.16 -6.18 -5.11
CA TYR A 284 -14.22 -6.15 -6.58
C TYR A 284 -15.63 -6.27 -7.17
N PRO A 285 -16.59 -7.06 -6.62
CA PRO A 285 -17.97 -7.03 -7.07
C PRO A 285 -18.60 -5.65 -6.87
N TRP A 286 -18.29 -4.93 -5.78
CA TRP A 286 -18.73 -3.55 -5.57
C TRP A 286 -18.16 -2.60 -6.63
N MET A 287 -16.88 -2.77 -7.01
CA MET A 287 -16.26 -1.98 -8.07
C MET A 287 -16.95 -2.24 -9.41
N ARG A 288 -17.16 -3.51 -9.77
CA ARG A 288 -17.77 -3.91 -11.04
C ARG A 288 -19.15 -3.28 -11.28
N HIS A 289 -19.98 -3.23 -10.24
CA HIS A 289 -21.36 -2.73 -10.33
C HIS A 289 -21.46 -1.21 -10.17
N ALA A 290 -20.40 -0.54 -9.72
CA ALA A 290 -20.39 0.91 -9.57
C ALA A 290 -20.48 1.63 -10.92
N ARG A 291 -21.23 2.74 -10.97
CA ARG A 291 -21.27 3.65 -12.11
C ARG A 291 -19.98 4.47 -12.21
N LEU A 292 -19.45 4.89 -11.06
CA LEU A 292 -18.24 5.71 -10.96
C LEU A 292 -17.52 5.39 -9.65
N PHE A 293 -16.22 5.14 -9.73
CA PHE A 293 -15.33 5.06 -8.58
C PHE A 293 -14.69 6.43 -8.33
N VAL A 294 -14.77 6.95 -7.11
CA VAL A 294 -14.26 8.28 -6.76
C VAL A 294 -13.17 8.16 -5.69
N LEU A 295 -11.97 8.69 -5.98
CA LEU A 295 -10.86 8.79 -5.03
C LEU A 295 -10.67 10.24 -4.57
N SER A 296 -10.85 10.50 -3.27
CA SER A 296 -10.77 11.84 -2.66
C SER A 296 -9.55 12.04 -1.77
N SER A 297 -8.56 11.16 -1.86
CA SER A 297 -7.42 11.08 -0.93
C SER A 297 -6.62 12.38 -0.84
N ARG A 298 -6.14 12.70 0.36
CA ARG A 298 -5.22 13.84 0.60
C ARG A 298 -3.82 13.55 0.06
N PHE A 299 -3.43 12.30 0.04
CA PHE A 299 -2.18 11.77 -0.54
C PHE A 299 -2.28 10.26 -0.70
N GLU A 300 -1.56 9.73 -1.67
CA GLU A 300 -1.44 8.30 -1.93
C GLU A 300 0.03 7.88 -2.08
N GLY A 301 0.33 6.62 -1.78
CA GLY A 301 1.60 6.05 -2.23
C GLY A 301 1.57 5.84 -3.74
N MET A 302 0.62 5.03 -4.18
CA MET A 302 0.39 4.77 -5.60
C MET A 302 -1.08 5.00 -6.00
N GLY A 303 -2.05 4.71 -5.14
CA GLY A 303 -3.47 4.75 -5.49
C GLY A 303 -3.95 3.45 -6.12
N ILE A 304 -3.50 2.31 -5.59
CA ILE A 304 -3.76 0.95 -6.09
C ILE A 304 -5.24 0.74 -6.43
N VAL A 305 -6.13 1.24 -5.62
CA VAL A 305 -7.57 1.09 -5.77
C VAL A 305 -8.11 1.66 -7.09
N LEU A 306 -7.41 2.63 -7.71
CA LEU A 306 -7.80 3.16 -9.02
C LEU A 306 -7.60 2.12 -10.12
N PHE A 307 -6.44 1.46 -10.17
CA PHE A 307 -6.24 0.42 -11.17
C PHE A 307 -7.05 -0.85 -10.86
N GLU A 308 -7.38 -1.13 -9.59
CA GLU A 308 -8.32 -2.20 -9.23
C GLU A 308 -9.72 -1.90 -9.77
N ALA A 309 -10.21 -0.66 -9.64
CA ALA A 309 -11.48 -0.23 -10.23
C ALA A 309 -11.46 -0.29 -11.76
N LEU A 310 -10.39 0.18 -12.41
CA LEU A 310 -10.19 0.05 -13.84
C LEU A 310 -10.18 -1.43 -14.28
N ALA A 311 -9.50 -2.31 -13.54
CA ALA A 311 -9.47 -3.75 -13.84
C ALA A 311 -10.87 -4.40 -13.77
N CYS A 312 -11.77 -3.86 -12.94
CA CYS A 312 -13.19 -4.25 -12.86
C CYS A 312 -14.06 -3.62 -13.97
N GLY A 313 -13.50 -2.82 -14.87
CA GLY A 313 -14.23 -2.12 -15.91
C GLY A 313 -15.02 -0.90 -15.41
N THR A 314 -14.63 -0.32 -14.28
CA THR A 314 -15.32 0.82 -13.66
C THR A 314 -14.64 2.13 -14.03
N ALA A 315 -15.46 3.12 -14.44
CA ALA A 315 -14.97 4.49 -14.63
C ALA A 315 -14.41 5.04 -13.31
N VAL A 316 -13.33 5.81 -13.40
CA VAL A 316 -12.67 6.39 -12.21
C VAL A 316 -12.61 7.91 -12.30
N LEU A 317 -12.73 8.55 -11.15
CA LEU A 317 -12.48 9.98 -10.94
C LEU A 317 -11.59 10.12 -9.70
N SER A 318 -10.58 10.94 -9.76
CA SER A 318 -9.68 11.19 -8.63
C SER A 318 -9.36 12.66 -8.48
N VAL A 319 -9.21 13.08 -7.23
CA VAL A 319 -8.53 14.35 -6.97
C VAL A 319 -7.03 14.21 -7.26
N ASP A 320 -6.42 15.28 -7.76
CA ASP A 320 -4.98 15.38 -7.91
C ASP A 320 -4.32 15.53 -6.55
N CYS A 321 -3.82 14.43 -6.03
CA CYS A 321 -3.15 14.40 -4.74
C CYS A 321 -1.68 13.97 -4.88
N PRO A 322 -0.81 14.42 -3.96
CA PRO A 322 0.59 13.97 -3.95
C PRO A 322 0.70 12.45 -3.91
N GLY A 323 1.53 11.87 -4.78
CA GLY A 323 1.78 10.43 -4.88
C GLY A 323 1.77 9.90 -6.30
N GLY A 324 1.22 8.69 -6.47
CA GLY A 324 1.24 7.97 -7.74
C GLY A 324 -0.03 8.07 -8.57
N VAL A 325 -1.02 8.86 -8.17
CA VAL A 325 -2.31 8.93 -8.89
C VAL A 325 -2.13 9.35 -10.35
N ARG A 326 -1.26 10.34 -10.62
CA ARG A 326 -0.92 10.79 -11.99
C ARG A 326 -0.24 9.72 -12.84
N GLU A 327 0.37 8.71 -12.24
CA GLU A 327 1.02 7.61 -12.96
C GLU A 327 0.01 6.55 -13.43
N ILE A 328 -1.13 6.48 -12.76
CA ILE A 328 -2.26 5.63 -13.14
C ILE A 328 -3.15 6.40 -14.12
N LEU A 329 -3.54 7.63 -13.77
CA LEU A 329 -4.40 8.49 -14.56
C LEU A 329 -3.56 9.34 -15.51
N LYS A 330 -3.00 8.73 -16.57
CA LYS A 330 -2.19 9.37 -17.60
C LYS A 330 -2.80 9.23 -18.99
N GLY A 331 -2.39 10.09 -19.92
CA GLY A 331 -2.89 10.08 -21.29
C GLY A 331 -4.40 10.31 -21.33
N GLU A 332 -5.17 9.40 -21.89
CA GLU A 332 -6.63 9.52 -22.03
C GLU A 332 -7.35 9.61 -20.67
N LEU A 333 -6.75 9.09 -19.60
CA LEU A 333 -7.32 9.13 -18.25
C LEU A 333 -7.01 10.45 -17.50
N GLU A 334 -6.25 11.38 -18.05
CA GLU A 334 -5.96 12.66 -17.42
C GLU A 334 -7.22 13.49 -17.16
N THR A 335 -8.26 13.33 -17.97
CA THR A 335 -9.58 13.96 -17.77
C THR A 335 -10.31 13.46 -16.52
N SER A 336 -9.91 12.30 -15.99
CA SER A 336 -10.42 11.75 -14.72
C SER A 336 -9.69 12.29 -13.50
N LEU A 337 -8.78 13.25 -13.67
CA LEU A 337 -8.01 13.88 -12.61
C LEU A 337 -8.43 15.34 -12.46
N VAL A 338 -9.00 15.66 -11.29
CA VAL A 338 -9.50 17.01 -10.98
C VAL A 338 -8.71 17.66 -9.85
N GLU A 339 -8.78 18.97 -9.72
CA GLU A 339 -8.20 19.69 -8.61
C GLU A 339 -8.79 19.17 -7.27
N ARG A 340 -7.96 19.16 -6.23
CA ARG A 340 -8.40 18.74 -4.89
C ARG A 340 -9.17 19.86 -4.20
N SER A 341 -10.36 20.14 -4.69
CA SER A 341 -11.34 21.06 -4.10
C SER A 341 -12.73 20.42 -4.14
N GLU A 342 -13.63 20.92 -3.33
CA GLU A 342 -15.02 20.47 -3.28
C GLU A 342 -15.72 20.73 -4.63
N GLU A 343 -15.50 21.90 -5.20
CA GLU A 343 -16.08 22.33 -6.48
C GLU A 343 -15.61 21.44 -7.63
N ALA A 344 -14.29 21.34 -7.82
CA ALA A 344 -13.74 20.56 -8.93
C ALA A 344 -14.13 19.07 -8.85
N LEU A 345 -14.21 18.51 -7.63
CA LEU A 345 -14.63 17.13 -7.46
C LEU A 345 -16.14 16.96 -7.73
N ALA A 346 -16.99 17.92 -7.32
CA ALA A 346 -18.42 17.90 -7.63
C ALA A 346 -18.69 18.02 -9.14
N ASP A 347 -18.04 18.97 -9.80
CA ASP A 347 -18.14 19.16 -11.25
C ASP A 347 -17.64 17.91 -12.00
N GLY A 348 -16.54 17.30 -11.53
CA GLY A 348 -16.02 16.06 -12.09
C GLY A 348 -17.00 14.88 -11.92
N ILE A 349 -17.69 14.78 -10.79
CA ILE A 349 -18.74 13.77 -10.57
C ILE A 349 -19.88 13.98 -11.59
N THR A 350 -20.37 15.19 -11.73
CA THR A 350 -21.46 15.53 -12.66
C THR A 350 -21.05 15.20 -14.10
N ALA A 351 -19.91 15.67 -14.56
CA ALA A 351 -19.40 15.42 -15.90
C ALA A 351 -19.21 13.92 -16.19
N ALA A 352 -18.69 13.16 -15.22
CA ALA A 352 -18.48 11.71 -15.36
C ALA A 352 -19.80 10.92 -15.40
N LEU A 353 -20.87 11.43 -14.78
CA LEU A 353 -22.18 10.79 -14.81
C LEU A 353 -22.98 11.11 -16.07
N GLU A 354 -22.84 12.32 -16.61
CA GLU A 354 -23.48 12.76 -17.86
C GLU A 354 -22.82 12.12 -19.10
N GLY A 355 -21.50 11.86 -19.02
CA GLY A 355 -20.75 11.26 -20.10
C GLY A 355 -21.01 9.75 -20.28
N PRO A 356 -20.66 9.18 -21.44
CA PRO A 356 -20.69 7.75 -21.65
C PRO A 356 -19.72 7.07 -20.66
N LYS A 357 -20.07 5.86 -20.20
CA LYS A 357 -19.13 5.06 -19.40
C LYS A 357 -17.92 4.71 -20.29
N PRO A 358 -16.69 5.15 -19.93
CA PRO A 358 -15.55 4.87 -20.78
C PRO A 358 -15.27 3.36 -20.81
N GLU A 359 -14.94 2.86 -22.00
CA GLU A 359 -14.44 1.50 -22.13
C GLU A 359 -13.01 1.43 -21.59
N VAL A 360 -12.78 0.58 -20.60
CA VAL A 360 -11.47 0.42 -19.99
C VAL A 360 -10.55 -0.35 -20.92
N ARG A 361 -9.45 0.26 -21.34
CA ARG A 361 -8.46 -0.35 -22.23
C ARG A 361 -7.39 -1.07 -21.41
N GLU A 362 -7.07 -2.30 -21.77
CA GLU A 362 -6.05 -3.10 -21.07
C GLU A 362 -4.66 -2.43 -21.05
N GLN A 363 -4.32 -1.70 -22.10
CA GLN A 363 -3.05 -0.98 -22.20
C GLN A 363 -2.81 0.03 -21.06
N TRP A 364 -3.87 0.54 -20.43
CA TRP A 364 -3.73 1.44 -19.27
C TRP A 364 -3.15 0.74 -18.04
N LEU A 365 -3.24 -0.60 -18.01
CA LEU A 365 -2.78 -1.44 -16.90
C LEU A 365 -1.47 -2.18 -17.19
N ASP A 366 -0.88 -2.01 -18.38
CA ASP A 366 0.31 -2.75 -18.80
C ASP A 366 1.53 -2.53 -17.90
N ASP A 367 1.72 -1.30 -17.40
CA ASP A 367 2.85 -0.99 -16.51
C ASP A 367 2.75 -1.69 -15.14
N PHE A 368 1.56 -2.15 -14.78
CA PHE A 368 1.24 -2.79 -13.50
C PHE A 368 1.10 -4.31 -13.60
N ARG A 369 1.33 -4.90 -14.78
CA ARG A 369 1.26 -6.35 -14.97
C ARG A 369 2.25 -7.06 -14.04
N PRO A 370 1.83 -8.14 -13.35
CA PRO A 370 2.65 -8.85 -12.38
C PRO A 370 4.03 -9.24 -12.92
N GLU A 371 4.10 -9.79 -14.13
CA GLU A 371 5.33 -10.27 -14.74
C GLU A 371 6.31 -9.12 -15.00
N ARG A 372 5.81 -7.98 -15.49
CA ARG A 372 6.61 -6.79 -15.78
C ARG A 372 7.20 -6.19 -14.49
N VAL A 373 6.40 -6.13 -13.43
CA VAL A 373 6.83 -5.65 -12.11
C VAL A 373 7.86 -6.62 -11.53
N ALA A 374 7.62 -7.93 -11.58
CA ALA A 374 8.55 -8.95 -11.09
C ALA A 374 9.91 -8.84 -11.81
N GLN A 375 9.92 -8.73 -13.14
CA GLN A 375 11.13 -8.54 -13.94
C GLN A 375 11.89 -7.26 -13.54
N ALA A 376 11.20 -6.15 -13.30
CA ALA A 376 11.82 -4.90 -12.87
C ALA A 376 12.54 -5.01 -11.52
N PHE A 377 12.05 -5.83 -10.59
CA PHE A 377 12.75 -6.13 -9.34
C PHE A 377 14.00 -6.98 -9.52
N VAL A 378 14.05 -7.83 -10.54
CA VAL A 378 15.13 -8.79 -10.76
C VAL A 378 16.22 -8.20 -11.66
N ALA A 379 15.88 -7.43 -12.66
CA ALA A 379 16.80 -6.87 -13.67
C ALA A 379 17.87 -5.91 -13.10
N ARG A 380 17.81 -5.52 -11.84
CA ARG A 380 18.70 -4.50 -11.26
C ARG A 380 19.33 -4.90 -9.93
#